data_5d5e5f7657c5d3e4b1360b7cb8006c10
#
_entry.id   5d5e5f7657c5d3e4b1360b7cb8006c10
#
_cell.length_a   1.000
_cell.length_b   1.000
_cell.length_c   1.000
_cell.angle_alpha   90.00
_cell.angle_beta   90.00
_cell.angle_gamma   90.00
#
_symmetry.space_group_name_H-M   'P 1'
#
loop_
_entity.id
_entity.type
_entity.pdbx_description
1 polymer ?
#
loop_
_entity_poly.entity_id
_entity_poly.type
_entity_poly.pdbx_seq_one_letter_code
_entity_poly.pdbx_strand_id
1 'polypeptide(L)'
;RVLCDGWHQSKSTENEVTTHIFGQITSSRFEHSKRTKSLLTMSINIGINGFGRIGRLVMRAAANKPHINIVAINDPFIPVNYMEYMYKYDTVHGKAPEEVTHDVDANTISVDGKPITVFGEMDPSNIKWGDAGADYVVESTGVFTSLEKAGKHFDGGAKKVVISAPSGDAPMFVMGVNADEYDPSMDVVSNASCTTNCLAPLAKVVNDEFGIKEGLMTTIHAVTATQQTVDGPSQKDWRGGRAASGNIIPSSTGAAKAVTKVIPSLVGKLTGMAFRVPTIDVSVVDLTCKLKKSTTYEEICAHVKAKSEGDMKGFLGYSDEPLVSTDFEGDLRSSIFDADAGIMLNPNFVKLVAWYDNEYGYSGRVVDLMKHVAAVDAKVAA
;
A
#
# COMPACT_ATOMS: atom_id res chain seq x y z
N ARG A 1 -55.64 -26.82 -59.62
CA ARG A 1 -54.96 -26.62 -60.91
C ARG A 1 -53.85 -25.58 -60.72
N VAL A 2 -52.58 -26.06 -60.86
CA VAL A 2 -51.46 -25.49 -61.63
C VAL A 2 -50.75 -24.37 -60.86
N LEU A 3 -49.44 -24.33 -60.62
CA LEU A 3 -48.23 -25.12 -60.94
C LEU A 3 -47.16 -24.86 -59.92
N CYS A 4 -46.32 -25.87 -59.65
CA CYS A 4 -44.98 -25.73 -59.05
C CYS A 4 -44.07 -24.97 -60.00
N ASP A 5 -43.07 -24.22 -59.46
CA ASP A 5 -41.65 -24.49 -59.69
C ASP A 5 -40.79 -23.34 -59.12
N GLY A 6 -39.71 -23.73 -58.50
CA GLY A 6 -38.51 -22.91 -58.46
C GLY A 6 -38.04 -22.30 -57.15
N TRP A 7 -37.58 -23.10 -56.19
CA TRP A 7 -36.65 -22.62 -55.19
C TRP A 7 -35.63 -23.73 -54.82
N HIS A 8 -34.57 -23.79 -55.61
CA HIS A 8 -33.34 -24.41 -55.20
C HIS A 8 -32.20 -23.50 -55.57
N GLN A 9 -31.53 -22.92 -54.57
CA GLN A 9 -30.14 -22.51 -54.47
C GLN A 9 -29.99 -21.25 -53.63
N SER A 10 -29.72 -21.42 -52.34
CA SER A 10 -28.85 -20.55 -51.51
C SER A 10 -28.80 -21.05 -50.05
N LYS A 11 -28.25 -22.20 -49.79
CA LYS A 11 -27.99 -22.70 -48.41
C LYS A 11 -26.51 -22.98 -48.09
N SER A 12 -25.56 -22.56 -48.95
CA SER A 12 -24.14 -22.86 -48.71
C SER A 12 -23.31 -21.69 -48.16
N THR A 13 -23.78 -20.45 -48.19
CA THR A 13 -22.97 -19.29 -47.78
C THR A 13 -23.22 -18.79 -46.35
N GLU A 14 -24.39 -19.09 -45.74
CA GLU A 14 -24.66 -18.66 -44.36
C GLU A 14 -23.99 -19.55 -43.29
N ASN A 15 -23.74 -20.83 -43.60
CA ASN A 15 -23.10 -21.73 -42.64
C ASN A 15 -21.58 -21.53 -42.51
N GLU A 16 -20.87 -21.05 -43.51
CA GLU A 16 -19.43 -20.80 -43.40
C GLU A 16 -19.12 -19.51 -42.64
N VAL A 17 -19.91 -18.47 -42.84
CA VAL A 17 -19.72 -17.20 -42.10
C VAL A 17 -20.03 -17.35 -40.61
N THR A 18 -21.09 -18.10 -40.27
CA THR A 18 -21.48 -18.34 -38.88
C THR A 18 -20.46 -19.19 -38.15
N THR A 19 -19.86 -20.18 -38.80
CA THR A 19 -18.82 -21.04 -38.21
C THR A 19 -17.50 -20.28 -37.99
N HIS A 20 -17.16 -19.35 -38.87
CA HIS A 20 -15.93 -18.51 -38.74
C HIS A 20 -16.09 -17.47 -37.59
N ILE A 21 -17.26 -16.84 -37.45
CA ILE A 21 -17.52 -15.87 -36.38
C ILE A 21 -17.58 -16.56 -34.99
N PHE A 22 -18.22 -17.73 -34.90
CA PHE A 22 -18.25 -18.51 -33.65
C PHE A 22 -16.86 -19.08 -33.30
N GLY A 23 -16.06 -19.49 -34.23
CA GLY A 23 -14.68 -19.93 -34.03
C GLY A 23 -13.77 -18.83 -33.54
N GLN A 24 -13.89 -17.60 -34.02
CA GLN A 24 -13.11 -16.44 -33.54
C GLN A 24 -13.56 -15.96 -32.15
N ILE A 25 -14.87 -15.95 -31.84
CA ILE A 25 -15.37 -15.56 -30.53
C ILE A 25 -15.00 -16.60 -29.46
N THR A 26 -15.02 -17.88 -29.75
CA THR A 26 -14.60 -18.93 -28.81
C THR A 26 -13.09 -18.95 -28.60
N SER A 27 -12.28 -18.72 -29.66
CA SER A 27 -10.83 -18.63 -29.57
C SER A 27 -10.41 -17.42 -28.72
N SER A 28 -10.97 -16.25 -28.98
CA SER A 28 -10.66 -15.03 -28.21
C SER A 28 -11.07 -15.13 -26.73
N ARG A 29 -12.20 -15.76 -26.43
CA ARG A 29 -12.62 -16.03 -25.04
C ARG A 29 -11.73 -17.07 -24.34
N PHE A 30 -11.26 -18.08 -25.08
CA PHE A 30 -10.36 -19.10 -24.55
C PHE A 30 -8.94 -18.57 -24.32
N GLU A 31 -8.45 -17.70 -25.20
CA GLU A 31 -7.17 -17.01 -25.02
C GLU A 31 -7.25 -15.97 -23.90
N HIS A 32 -8.33 -15.20 -23.81
CA HIS A 32 -8.54 -14.27 -22.71
C HIS A 32 -8.63 -14.99 -21.36
N SER A 33 -9.32 -16.13 -21.28
CA SER A 33 -9.39 -16.99 -20.07
C SER A 33 -8.04 -17.62 -19.71
N LYS A 34 -7.23 -18.06 -20.68
CA LYS A 34 -5.87 -18.57 -20.44
C LYS A 34 -4.94 -17.46 -20.00
N ARG A 35 -5.02 -16.28 -20.61
CA ARG A 35 -4.24 -15.10 -20.28
C ARG A 35 -4.57 -14.57 -18.85
N THR A 36 -5.84 -14.54 -18.49
CA THR A 36 -6.28 -14.17 -17.15
C THR A 36 -5.84 -15.20 -16.09
N LYS A 37 -5.87 -16.49 -16.43
CA LYS A 37 -5.33 -17.55 -15.54
C LYS A 37 -3.80 -17.48 -15.40
N SER A 38 -3.06 -17.17 -16.46
CA SER A 38 -1.60 -17.03 -16.42
C SER A 38 -1.17 -15.82 -15.55
N LEU A 39 -1.90 -14.72 -15.59
CA LEU A 39 -1.65 -13.53 -14.75
C LEU A 39 -1.95 -13.79 -13.25
N LEU A 40 -2.87 -14.70 -12.95
CA LEU A 40 -3.21 -15.10 -11.57
C LEU A 40 -2.18 -16.07 -10.95
N THR A 41 -1.25 -16.63 -11.75
CA THR A 41 -0.26 -17.62 -11.30
C THR A 41 1.18 -17.11 -11.31
N MET A 42 1.42 -15.83 -11.63
CA MET A 42 2.77 -15.27 -11.65
C MET A 42 3.29 -15.12 -10.22
N SER A 43 4.41 -15.79 -9.93
CA SER A 43 5.16 -15.60 -8.69
C SER A 43 5.97 -14.30 -8.76
N ILE A 44 5.90 -13.51 -7.71
CA ILE A 44 6.63 -12.26 -7.54
C ILE A 44 7.72 -12.51 -6.49
N ASN A 45 8.97 -12.35 -6.89
CA ASN A 45 10.10 -12.50 -5.99
C ASN A 45 10.56 -11.14 -5.49
N ILE A 46 10.57 -10.97 -4.19
CA ILE A 46 10.79 -9.69 -3.51
C ILE A 46 12.06 -9.77 -2.67
N GLY A 47 12.93 -8.75 -2.82
CA GLY A 47 13.98 -8.41 -1.91
C GLY A 47 13.54 -7.30 -0.94
N ILE A 48 14.00 -7.33 0.31
CA ILE A 48 13.73 -6.30 1.31
C ILE A 48 15.05 -5.65 1.71
N ASN A 49 15.20 -4.35 1.45
CA ASN A 49 16.32 -3.56 1.95
C ASN A 49 15.94 -2.83 3.24
N GLY A 50 16.55 -3.20 4.35
CA GLY A 50 16.23 -2.73 5.69
C GLY A 50 15.24 -3.65 6.42
N PHE A 51 15.73 -4.37 7.44
CA PHE A 51 14.92 -5.30 8.26
C PHE A 51 14.46 -4.65 9.57
N GLY A 52 14.21 -3.34 9.51
CA GLY A 52 13.58 -2.56 10.57
C GLY A 52 12.11 -2.91 10.77
N ARG A 53 11.35 -2.03 11.40
CA ARG A 53 9.93 -2.25 11.70
C ARG A 53 9.13 -2.60 10.43
N ILE A 54 9.22 -1.74 9.40
CA ILE A 54 8.43 -1.90 8.17
C ILE A 54 8.90 -3.12 7.35
N GLY A 55 10.21 -3.32 7.17
CA GLY A 55 10.71 -4.49 6.42
C GLY A 55 10.23 -5.82 6.98
N ARG A 56 10.24 -5.98 8.32
CA ARG A 56 9.71 -7.18 8.99
C ARG A 56 8.22 -7.35 8.79
N LEU A 57 7.45 -6.28 8.88
CA LEU A 57 5.98 -6.34 8.71
C LEU A 57 5.58 -6.55 7.26
N VAL A 58 6.34 -6.02 6.28
CA VAL A 58 6.20 -6.38 4.87
C VAL A 58 6.38 -7.89 4.68
N MET A 59 7.43 -8.47 5.31
CA MET A 59 7.65 -9.91 5.26
C MET A 59 6.49 -10.71 5.87
N ARG A 60 5.97 -10.31 7.06
CA ARG A 60 4.80 -10.93 7.67
C ARG A 60 3.54 -10.76 6.82
N ALA A 61 3.30 -9.59 6.23
CA ALA A 61 2.16 -9.33 5.35
C ALA A 61 2.22 -10.14 4.05
N ALA A 62 3.44 -10.49 3.59
CA ALA A 62 3.67 -11.30 2.40
C ALA A 62 3.52 -12.81 2.66
N ALA A 63 3.82 -13.29 3.88
CA ALA A 63 3.93 -14.72 4.21
C ALA A 63 2.69 -15.53 3.82
N ASN A 64 1.49 -14.97 4.01
CA ASN A 64 0.22 -15.63 3.73
C ASN A 64 -0.40 -15.24 2.37
N LYS A 65 0.34 -14.52 1.51
CA LYS A 65 -0.17 -14.15 0.17
C LYS A 65 0.34 -15.12 -0.89
N PRO A 66 -0.55 -15.83 -1.60
CA PRO A 66 -0.12 -16.74 -2.66
C PRO A 66 0.63 -15.98 -3.76
N HIS A 67 1.62 -16.64 -4.33
CA HIS A 67 2.46 -16.10 -5.42
C HIS A 67 3.37 -14.93 -5.05
N ILE A 68 3.55 -14.64 -3.76
CA ILE A 68 4.55 -13.68 -3.29
C ILE A 68 5.63 -14.43 -2.52
N ASN A 69 6.87 -14.26 -2.93
CA ASN A 69 8.02 -14.86 -2.28
C ASN A 69 9.00 -13.78 -1.83
N ILE A 70 9.32 -13.76 -0.55
CA ILE A 70 10.49 -13.03 -0.09
C ILE A 70 11.68 -13.95 -0.32
N VAL A 71 12.64 -13.52 -1.14
CA VAL A 71 13.81 -14.34 -1.52
C VAL A 71 15.12 -13.79 -1.00
N ALA A 72 15.15 -12.51 -0.64
CA ALA A 72 16.32 -11.86 -0.11
C ALA A 72 15.99 -10.76 0.91
N ILE A 73 16.87 -10.56 1.86
CA ILE A 73 16.87 -9.45 2.83
C ILE A 73 18.26 -8.84 2.85
N ASN A 74 18.36 -7.52 2.91
CA ASN A 74 19.62 -6.83 3.21
C ASN A 74 19.47 -5.98 4.47
N ASP A 75 20.33 -6.20 5.45
CA ASP A 75 20.50 -5.31 6.59
C ASP A 75 21.92 -5.48 7.16
N PRO A 76 22.78 -4.44 7.10
CA PRO A 76 24.16 -4.53 7.54
C PRO A 76 24.33 -4.54 9.07
N PHE A 77 23.26 -4.32 9.84
CA PHE A 77 23.33 -4.14 11.28
C PHE A 77 22.74 -5.31 12.08
N ILE A 78 22.03 -6.22 11.41
CA ILE A 78 21.26 -7.28 12.07
C ILE A 78 21.77 -8.65 11.59
N PRO A 79 22.42 -9.47 12.43
CA PRO A 79 22.82 -10.82 12.06
C PRO A 79 21.61 -11.76 11.97
N VAL A 80 21.72 -12.84 11.19
CA VAL A 80 20.60 -13.73 10.84
C VAL A 80 19.90 -14.37 12.06
N ASN A 81 20.66 -14.73 13.09
CA ASN A 81 20.10 -15.29 14.33
C ASN A 81 19.21 -14.25 15.06
N TYR A 82 19.59 -12.97 15.01
CA TYR A 82 18.81 -11.90 15.59
C TYR A 82 17.63 -11.54 14.69
N MET A 83 17.75 -11.64 13.36
CA MET A 83 16.63 -11.48 12.43
C MET A 83 15.53 -12.50 12.71
N GLU A 84 15.87 -13.78 12.96
CA GLU A 84 14.91 -14.81 13.36
C GLU A 84 14.14 -14.40 14.62
N TYR A 85 14.86 -13.97 15.67
CA TYR A 85 14.25 -13.52 16.91
C TYR A 85 13.31 -12.34 16.68
N MET A 86 13.75 -11.31 15.94
CA MET A 86 12.97 -10.11 15.67
C MET A 86 11.75 -10.38 14.79
N TYR A 87 11.78 -11.40 13.93
CA TYR A 87 10.61 -11.81 13.14
C TYR A 87 9.62 -12.61 14.00
N LYS A 88 10.13 -13.52 14.83
CA LYS A 88 9.29 -14.37 15.70
C LYS A 88 8.49 -13.58 16.71
N TYR A 89 9.09 -12.58 17.34
CA TYR A 89 8.51 -11.89 18.48
C TYR A 89 8.28 -10.43 18.18
N ASP A 90 7.06 -9.99 18.40
CA ASP A 90 6.66 -8.61 18.18
C ASP A 90 5.71 -8.16 19.31
N THR A 91 5.96 -6.96 19.84
CA THR A 91 5.17 -6.44 20.99
C THR A 91 3.74 -6.14 20.62
N VAL A 92 3.50 -5.65 19.39
CA VAL A 92 2.18 -5.26 18.90
C VAL A 92 1.50 -6.45 18.23
N HIS A 93 2.18 -7.04 17.22
CA HIS A 93 1.58 -8.06 16.35
C HIS A 93 1.83 -9.49 16.84
N GLY A 94 2.33 -9.65 18.07
CA GLY A 94 2.49 -10.96 18.71
C GLY A 94 3.53 -11.86 18.04
N LYS A 95 3.48 -13.13 18.41
CA LYS A 95 4.37 -14.15 17.86
C LYS A 95 3.97 -14.51 16.44
N ALA A 96 4.94 -14.56 15.52
CA ALA A 96 4.71 -15.05 14.16
C ALA A 96 4.19 -16.49 14.19
N PRO A 97 3.14 -16.82 13.42
CA PRO A 97 2.59 -18.18 13.36
C PRO A 97 3.48 -19.13 12.56
N GLU A 98 4.32 -18.62 11.67
CA GLU A 98 5.20 -19.39 10.80
C GLU A 98 6.35 -20.02 11.59
N GLU A 99 6.84 -21.17 11.14
CA GLU A 99 8.10 -21.73 11.60
C GLU A 99 9.28 -20.94 11.03
N VAL A 100 10.12 -20.40 11.90
CA VAL A 100 11.27 -19.57 11.48
C VAL A 100 12.54 -20.17 12.04
N THR A 101 13.53 -20.38 11.17
CA THR A 101 14.87 -20.90 11.50
C THR A 101 15.92 -20.05 10.78
N HIS A 102 17.18 -20.20 11.19
CA HIS A 102 18.31 -19.53 10.53
C HIS A 102 19.48 -20.51 10.33
N ASP A 103 20.35 -20.17 9.39
CA ASP A 103 21.65 -20.80 9.18
C ASP A 103 22.70 -19.70 9.10
N VAL A 104 23.62 -19.70 10.09
CA VAL A 104 24.67 -18.68 10.20
C VAL A 104 25.75 -18.87 9.11
N ASP A 105 26.09 -20.12 8.79
CA ASP A 105 27.15 -20.44 7.82
C ASP A 105 26.67 -20.13 6.38
N ALA A 106 25.41 -20.41 6.09
CA ALA A 106 24.78 -20.08 4.79
C ALA A 106 24.30 -18.63 4.71
N ASN A 107 24.30 -17.89 5.81
CA ASN A 107 23.73 -16.54 5.95
C ASN A 107 22.30 -16.45 5.43
N THR A 108 21.42 -17.34 5.92
CA THR A 108 20.03 -17.43 5.51
C THR A 108 19.08 -17.45 6.70
N ILE A 109 17.87 -16.94 6.49
CA ILE A 109 16.70 -17.15 7.35
C ILE A 109 15.69 -17.97 6.56
N SER A 110 15.00 -18.91 7.21
CA SER A 110 13.94 -19.71 6.59
C SER A 110 12.62 -19.45 7.25
N VAL A 111 11.57 -19.30 6.45
CA VAL A 111 10.18 -19.20 6.91
C VAL A 111 9.38 -20.33 6.27
N ASP A 112 8.78 -21.20 7.09
CA ASP A 112 8.09 -22.42 6.66
C ASP A 112 8.93 -23.27 5.68
N GLY A 113 10.22 -23.40 5.98
CA GLY A 113 11.18 -24.16 5.20
C GLY A 113 11.65 -23.50 3.90
N LYS A 114 11.21 -22.27 3.60
CA LYS A 114 11.66 -21.51 2.42
C LYS A 114 12.86 -20.66 2.80
N PRO A 115 14.07 -20.91 2.24
CA PRO A 115 15.26 -20.13 2.55
C PRO A 115 15.19 -18.75 1.89
N ILE A 116 15.68 -17.75 2.63
CA ILE A 116 15.78 -16.34 2.22
C ILE A 116 17.24 -15.95 2.40
N THR A 117 17.89 -15.49 1.33
CA THR A 117 19.28 -15.04 1.36
C THR A 117 19.39 -13.72 2.12
N VAL A 118 20.38 -13.63 3.02
CA VAL A 118 20.62 -12.39 3.77
C VAL A 118 21.91 -11.75 3.28
N PHE A 119 21.84 -10.45 2.97
CA PHE A 119 22.99 -9.61 2.63
C PHE A 119 23.26 -8.61 3.76
N GLY A 120 24.50 -8.09 3.82
CA GLY A 120 24.92 -7.11 4.82
C GLY A 120 25.58 -5.86 4.20
N GLU A 121 25.05 -5.38 3.07
CA GLU A 121 25.66 -4.31 2.29
C GLU A 121 25.14 -2.93 2.70
N MET A 122 26.07 -1.97 2.88
CA MET A 122 25.75 -0.57 3.18
C MET A 122 25.35 0.23 1.94
N ASP A 123 25.94 -0.07 0.78
CA ASP A 123 25.63 0.57 -0.49
C ASP A 123 24.69 -0.34 -1.29
N PRO A 124 23.49 0.13 -1.65
CA PRO A 124 22.52 -0.66 -2.41
C PRO A 124 23.05 -1.23 -3.74
N SER A 125 24.03 -0.58 -4.36
CA SER A 125 24.66 -1.05 -5.61
C SER A 125 25.41 -2.36 -5.48
N ASN A 126 25.82 -2.73 -4.25
CA ASN A 126 26.56 -3.96 -3.98
C ASN A 126 25.67 -5.16 -3.66
N ILE A 127 24.38 -4.93 -3.38
CA ILE A 127 23.45 -6.00 -3.01
C ILE A 127 23.12 -6.83 -4.25
N LYS A 128 23.36 -8.13 -4.20
CA LYS A 128 23.20 -9.04 -5.34
C LYS A 128 21.78 -9.56 -5.45
N TRP A 129 20.82 -8.68 -5.71
CA TRP A 129 19.40 -9.03 -5.83
C TRP A 129 19.14 -10.07 -6.91
N GLY A 130 19.77 -9.91 -8.08
CA GLY A 130 19.64 -10.84 -9.20
C GLY A 130 20.13 -12.24 -8.88
N ASP A 131 21.23 -12.38 -8.11
CA ASP A 131 21.79 -13.68 -7.70
C ASP A 131 20.83 -14.43 -6.76
N ALA A 132 20.08 -13.69 -5.94
CA ALA A 132 19.02 -14.24 -5.08
C ALA A 132 17.67 -14.41 -5.80
N GLY A 133 17.56 -13.99 -7.05
CA GLY A 133 16.34 -14.06 -7.85
C GLY A 133 15.27 -13.03 -7.46
N ALA A 134 15.63 -11.93 -6.80
CA ALA A 134 14.72 -10.85 -6.44
C ALA A 134 14.54 -9.90 -7.63
N ASP A 135 13.35 -9.87 -8.20
CA ASP A 135 12.98 -8.95 -9.29
C ASP A 135 12.53 -7.58 -8.77
N TYR A 136 11.81 -7.58 -7.67
CA TYR A 136 11.23 -6.40 -7.02
C TYR A 136 11.90 -6.15 -5.69
N VAL A 137 12.21 -4.89 -5.37
CA VAL A 137 12.83 -4.52 -4.09
C VAL A 137 11.95 -3.56 -3.32
N VAL A 138 11.70 -3.88 -2.05
CA VAL A 138 11.15 -2.92 -1.07
C VAL A 138 12.32 -2.18 -0.44
N GLU A 139 12.37 -0.86 -0.65
CA GLU A 139 13.30 0.02 0.04
C GLU A 139 12.66 0.51 1.35
N SER A 140 13.07 -0.09 2.48
CA SER A 140 12.50 0.18 3.81
C SER A 140 13.50 0.67 4.85
N THR A 141 14.67 1.16 4.42
CA THR A 141 15.66 1.77 5.31
C THR A 141 15.30 3.19 5.75
N GLY A 142 14.50 3.90 4.94
CA GLY A 142 14.21 5.33 5.09
C GLY A 142 15.35 6.26 4.67
N VAL A 143 16.44 5.72 4.09
CA VAL A 143 17.64 6.47 3.64
C VAL A 143 17.61 6.74 2.15
N PHE A 144 17.22 5.77 1.34
CA PHE A 144 17.28 5.82 -0.12
C PHE A 144 15.90 6.17 -0.71
N THR A 145 15.42 7.38 -0.42
CA THR A 145 14.04 7.81 -0.71
C THR A 145 13.88 8.70 -1.95
N SER A 146 14.92 8.83 -2.78
CA SER A 146 14.87 9.55 -4.07
C SER A 146 15.08 8.58 -5.24
N LEU A 147 14.68 9.00 -6.46
CA LEU A 147 14.90 8.24 -7.70
C LEU A 147 16.37 7.81 -7.86
N GLU A 148 17.29 8.77 -7.67
CA GLU A 148 18.74 8.51 -7.79
C GLU A 148 19.22 7.47 -6.76
N LYS A 149 18.85 7.64 -5.50
CA LYS A 149 19.34 6.77 -4.42
C LYS A 149 18.73 5.38 -4.49
N ALA A 150 17.42 5.28 -4.71
CA ALA A 150 16.73 4.00 -4.84
C ALA A 150 17.10 3.28 -6.15
N GLY A 151 17.42 4.03 -7.20
CA GLY A 151 17.90 3.47 -8.47
C GLY A 151 19.19 2.67 -8.37
N LYS A 152 20.01 2.85 -7.31
CA LYS A 152 21.22 2.05 -7.07
C LYS A 152 20.95 0.55 -6.92
N HIS A 153 19.73 0.17 -6.55
CA HIS A 153 19.36 -1.25 -6.49
C HIS A 153 19.40 -1.97 -7.85
N PHE A 154 19.32 -1.21 -8.95
CA PHE A 154 19.40 -1.78 -10.31
C PHE A 154 20.78 -2.35 -10.62
N ASP A 155 21.85 -1.79 -10.06
CA ASP A 155 23.23 -2.30 -10.21
C ASP A 155 23.36 -3.72 -9.65
N GLY A 156 22.52 -4.07 -8.67
CA GLY A 156 22.43 -5.39 -8.07
C GLY A 156 21.47 -6.34 -8.77
N GLY A 157 20.80 -5.92 -9.85
CA GLY A 157 19.89 -6.75 -10.64
C GLY A 157 18.42 -6.63 -10.29
N ALA A 158 18.01 -5.71 -9.41
CA ALA A 158 16.59 -5.38 -9.23
C ALA A 158 15.97 -4.84 -10.52
N LYS A 159 14.70 -5.16 -10.80
CA LYS A 159 13.96 -4.63 -11.96
C LYS A 159 13.10 -3.43 -11.58
N LYS A 160 12.51 -3.44 -10.40
CA LYS A 160 11.65 -2.40 -9.88
C LYS A 160 11.90 -2.16 -8.39
N VAL A 161 11.74 -0.92 -7.95
CA VAL A 161 11.90 -0.55 -6.54
C VAL A 161 10.64 0.16 -6.04
N VAL A 162 10.13 -0.31 -4.90
CA VAL A 162 9.04 0.36 -4.16
C VAL A 162 9.60 0.94 -2.87
N ILE A 163 9.62 2.27 -2.77
CA ILE A 163 10.05 2.98 -1.57
C ILE A 163 8.92 2.97 -0.54
N SER A 164 9.18 2.45 0.65
CA SER A 164 8.22 2.41 1.76
C SER A 164 8.23 3.70 2.60
N ALA A 165 8.33 4.84 1.93
CA ALA A 165 8.32 6.19 2.52
C ALA A 165 7.88 7.21 1.46
N PRO A 166 7.45 8.43 1.86
CA PRO A 166 7.24 9.50 0.92
C PRO A 166 8.53 9.86 0.18
N SER A 167 8.42 10.09 -1.14
CA SER A 167 9.53 10.54 -1.97
C SER A 167 9.36 12.00 -2.40
N GLY A 168 10.49 12.68 -2.58
CA GLY A 168 10.52 14.04 -3.12
C GLY A 168 10.23 14.05 -4.63
N ASP A 169 10.72 13.06 -5.36
CA ASP A 169 10.82 13.00 -6.82
C ASP A 169 10.23 11.72 -7.44
N ALA A 170 10.20 10.57 -6.73
CA ALA A 170 9.55 9.37 -7.26
C ALA A 170 8.02 9.52 -7.28
N PRO A 171 7.34 8.98 -8.32
CA PRO A 171 5.88 8.90 -8.36
C PRO A 171 5.33 8.20 -7.12
N MET A 172 4.28 8.77 -6.53
CA MET A 172 3.63 8.20 -5.34
C MET A 172 2.29 7.59 -5.69
N PHE A 173 2.03 6.39 -5.15
CA PHE A 173 0.78 5.68 -5.35
C PHE A 173 0.14 5.32 -4.02
N VAL A 174 -1.19 5.44 -3.98
CA VAL A 174 -2.04 4.97 -2.89
C VAL A 174 -3.07 4.02 -3.48
N MET A 175 -3.07 2.79 -3.01
CA MET A 175 -4.01 1.76 -3.47
C MET A 175 -5.45 2.20 -3.22
N GLY A 176 -6.32 2.02 -4.22
CA GLY A 176 -7.70 2.50 -4.20
C GLY A 176 -7.87 3.99 -4.52
N VAL A 177 -6.79 4.74 -4.79
CA VAL A 177 -6.85 6.18 -5.11
C VAL A 177 -6.33 6.48 -6.50
N ASN A 178 -5.06 6.15 -6.80
CA ASN A 178 -4.40 6.46 -8.06
C ASN A 178 -3.47 5.34 -8.56
N ALA A 179 -3.57 4.13 -8.03
CA ALA A 179 -2.68 3.04 -8.46
C ALA A 179 -2.82 2.72 -9.96
N ASP A 180 -3.99 2.97 -10.55
CA ASP A 180 -4.26 2.76 -11.98
C ASP A 180 -3.47 3.73 -12.89
N GLU A 181 -2.85 4.78 -12.34
CA GLU A 181 -1.98 5.72 -13.06
C GLU A 181 -0.54 5.18 -13.21
N TYR A 182 -0.23 4.00 -12.65
CA TYR A 182 1.08 3.38 -12.78
C TYR A 182 1.37 3.01 -14.23
N ASP A 183 2.55 3.39 -14.71
CA ASP A 183 3.08 3.05 -16.02
C ASP A 183 4.36 2.20 -15.88
N PRO A 184 4.53 1.11 -16.67
CA PRO A 184 5.71 0.24 -16.61
C PRO A 184 7.07 0.92 -16.85
N SER A 185 7.08 2.12 -17.41
CA SER A 185 8.32 2.92 -17.54
C SER A 185 8.79 3.50 -16.21
N MET A 186 7.97 3.41 -15.15
CA MET A 186 8.31 3.88 -13.80
C MET A 186 9.07 2.78 -13.05
N ASP A 187 10.39 2.85 -13.01
CA ASP A 187 11.22 1.80 -12.37
C ASP A 187 11.29 1.96 -10.85
N VAL A 188 11.16 3.18 -10.34
CA VAL A 188 11.09 3.49 -8.91
C VAL A 188 9.79 4.19 -8.60
N VAL A 189 9.03 3.65 -7.66
CA VAL A 189 7.78 4.24 -7.17
C VAL A 189 7.74 4.31 -5.64
N SER A 190 6.89 5.14 -5.09
CA SER A 190 6.73 5.30 -3.64
C SER A 190 5.32 4.91 -3.21
N ASN A 191 5.21 4.18 -2.10
CA ASN A 191 3.94 3.85 -1.43
C ASN A 191 3.44 5.00 -0.52
N ALA A 192 4.00 6.21 -0.64
CA ALA A 192 3.71 7.37 0.22
C ALA A 192 3.93 7.06 1.73
N SER A 193 3.23 7.74 2.64
CA SER A 193 3.26 7.46 4.08
C SER A 193 2.01 6.71 4.54
N CYS A 194 2.06 6.12 5.74
CA CYS A 194 0.90 5.50 6.39
C CYS A 194 -0.26 6.51 6.55
N THR A 195 0.04 7.72 7.00
CA THR A 195 -0.96 8.80 7.15
C THR A 195 -1.53 9.21 5.79
N THR A 196 -0.71 9.27 4.72
CA THR A 196 -1.21 9.54 3.37
C THR A 196 -2.14 8.43 2.89
N ASN A 197 -1.81 7.17 3.17
CA ASN A 197 -2.65 6.02 2.85
C ASN A 197 -3.99 6.04 3.58
N CYS A 198 -4.05 6.56 4.81
CA CYS A 198 -5.31 6.77 5.52
C CYS A 198 -6.11 7.96 4.96
N LEU A 199 -5.46 9.11 4.82
CA LEU A 199 -6.13 10.35 4.45
C LEU A 199 -6.65 10.33 3.00
N ALA A 200 -5.90 9.78 2.05
CA ALA A 200 -6.22 9.88 0.63
C ALA A 200 -7.52 9.16 0.24
N PRO A 201 -7.82 7.93 0.69
CA PRO A 201 -9.10 7.28 0.41
C PRO A 201 -10.29 8.09 0.93
N LEU A 202 -10.24 8.55 2.18
CA LEU A 202 -11.30 9.37 2.77
C LEU A 202 -11.47 10.70 2.02
N ALA A 203 -10.35 11.41 1.78
CA ALA A 203 -10.37 12.68 1.05
C ALA A 203 -10.88 12.52 -0.38
N LYS A 204 -10.57 11.39 -1.05
CA LYS A 204 -11.07 11.09 -2.40
C LYS A 204 -12.59 10.97 -2.41
N VAL A 205 -13.17 10.15 -1.54
CA VAL A 205 -14.63 9.98 -1.47
C VAL A 205 -15.33 11.32 -1.23
N VAL A 206 -14.85 12.08 -0.25
CA VAL A 206 -15.45 13.37 0.11
C VAL A 206 -15.27 14.42 -0.99
N ASN A 207 -14.09 14.45 -1.62
CA ASN A 207 -13.83 15.42 -2.68
C ASN A 207 -14.59 15.12 -3.97
N ASP A 208 -14.68 13.84 -4.34
CA ASP A 208 -15.34 13.43 -5.58
C ASP A 208 -16.86 13.69 -5.49
N GLU A 209 -17.48 13.45 -4.33
CA GLU A 209 -18.92 13.62 -4.17
C GLU A 209 -19.31 15.05 -3.77
N PHE A 210 -18.67 15.63 -2.78
CA PHE A 210 -19.09 16.93 -2.20
C PHE A 210 -18.15 18.08 -2.56
N GLY A 211 -16.94 17.79 -3.03
CA GLY A 211 -15.90 18.76 -3.35
C GLY A 211 -15.30 19.41 -2.10
N ILE A 212 -14.05 19.18 -1.82
CA ILE A 212 -13.32 19.88 -0.75
C ILE A 212 -12.91 21.26 -1.27
N LYS A 213 -13.29 22.32 -0.54
CA LYS A 213 -12.88 23.70 -0.80
C LYS A 213 -11.55 24.01 -0.13
N GLU A 214 -11.45 23.67 1.14
CA GLU A 214 -10.27 23.82 1.98
C GLU A 214 -10.36 22.89 3.19
N GLY A 215 -9.22 22.45 3.75
CA GLY A 215 -9.23 21.58 4.91
C GLY A 215 -7.89 21.53 5.64
N LEU A 216 -7.98 21.22 6.93
CA LEU A 216 -6.85 20.97 7.80
C LEU A 216 -6.92 19.52 8.29
N MET A 217 -5.81 18.82 8.20
CA MET A 217 -5.68 17.48 8.75
C MET A 217 -4.81 17.50 10.01
N THR A 218 -5.28 16.85 11.05
CA THR A 218 -4.45 16.52 12.21
C THR A 218 -4.37 15.01 12.32
N THR A 219 -3.17 14.44 12.39
CA THR A 219 -3.04 13.04 12.81
C THR A 219 -2.59 12.96 14.24
N ILE A 220 -3.32 12.19 15.04
CA ILE A 220 -2.92 11.75 16.37
C ILE A 220 -2.24 10.40 16.13
N HIS A 221 -0.89 10.40 16.21
CA HIS A 221 -0.08 9.33 15.69
C HIS A 221 0.65 8.59 16.80
N ALA A 222 0.62 7.27 16.73
CA ALA A 222 1.39 6.38 17.58
C ALA A 222 2.90 6.67 17.49
N VAL A 223 3.66 6.22 18.47
CA VAL A 223 5.11 6.36 18.49
C VAL A 223 5.74 5.62 17.31
N THR A 224 6.90 6.11 16.85
CA THR A 224 7.67 5.47 15.79
C THR A 224 9.14 5.33 16.22
N ALA A 225 9.88 4.44 15.56
CA ALA A 225 11.28 4.11 15.90
C ALA A 225 12.24 5.32 15.87
N THR A 226 11.85 6.43 15.26
CA THR A 226 12.67 7.66 15.21
C THR A 226 12.54 8.53 16.45
N GLN A 227 11.58 8.24 17.34
CA GLN A 227 11.36 9.00 18.57
C GLN A 227 12.24 8.48 19.71
N GLN A 228 12.59 9.37 20.63
CA GLN A 228 13.42 9.02 21.79
C GLN A 228 12.56 8.36 22.88
N THR A 229 13.09 7.32 23.53
CA THR A 229 12.43 6.69 24.70
C THR A 229 12.53 7.57 25.94
N VAL A 230 13.65 8.29 26.10
CA VAL A 230 13.91 9.29 27.17
C VAL A 230 14.37 10.59 26.53
N ASP A 231 14.32 11.70 27.27
CA ASP A 231 14.79 13.01 26.78
C ASP A 231 16.24 12.91 26.27
N GLY A 232 16.47 13.30 25.03
CA GLY A 232 17.76 13.27 24.36
C GLY A 232 17.90 14.37 23.31
N PRO A 233 19.13 14.62 22.83
CA PRO A 233 19.37 15.66 21.83
C PRO A 233 18.76 15.30 20.49
N SER A 234 18.13 16.29 19.85
CA SER A 234 17.66 16.22 18.47
C SER A 234 18.00 17.52 17.75
N GLN A 235 18.85 17.43 16.74
CA GLN A 235 19.36 18.61 16.02
C GLN A 235 18.31 19.25 15.10
N LYS A 236 17.43 18.43 14.54
CA LYS A 236 16.46 18.89 13.53
C LYS A 236 15.10 19.25 14.14
N ASP A 237 14.70 18.54 15.18
CA ASP A 237 13.39 18.70 15.83
C ASP A 237 13.56 18.53 17.35
N TRP A 238 13.65 19.62 18.06
CA TRP A 238 13.84 19.59 19.52
C TRP A 238 12.69 18.90 20.23
N ARG A 239 11.45 19.03 19.74
CA ARG A 239 10.28 18.34 20.31
C ARG A 239 10.39 16.82 20.11
N GLY A 240 10.88 16.37 18.95
CA GLY A 240 11.14 14.96 18.69
C GLY A 240 12.25 14.34 19.55
N GLY A 241 13.07 15.16 20.22
CA GLY A 241 14.05 14.74 21.22
C GLY A 241 13.46 14.44 22.59
N ARG A 242 12.18 14.71 22.84
CA ARG A 242 11.52 14.46 24.14
C ARG A 242 11.00 13.03 24.21
N ALA A 243 10.93 12.51 25.44
CA ALA A 243 10.48 11.15 25.74
C ALA A 243 9.08 10.88 25.16
N ALA A 244 9.00 9.92 24.25
CA ALA A 244 7.75 9.58 23.53
C ALA A 244 6.69 8.98 24.46
N SER A 245 7.11 8.25 25.49
CA SER A 245 6.22 7.52 26.40
C SER A 245 5.48 8.41 27.41
N GLY A 246 5.88 9.69 27.54
CA GLY A 246 5.34 10.60 28.57
C GLY A 246 4.82 11.93 28.03
N ASN A 247 4.78 12.15 26.72
CA ASN A 247 4.46 13.45 26.13
C ASN A 247 3.48 13.37 24.98
N ILE A 248 2.69 14.42 24.78
CA ILE A 248 2.02 14.75 23.53
C ILE A 248 2.94 15.68 22.76
N ILE A 249 3.44 15.25 21.61
CA ILE A 249 4.51 15.93 20.87
C ILE A 249 3.97 16.46 19.53
N PRO A 250 3.74 17.79 19.39
CA PRO A 250 3.41 18.39 18.09
C PRO A 250 4.58 18.20 17.12
N SER A 251 4.27 17.76 15.90
CA SER A 251 5.26 17.46 14.85
C SER A 251 4.73 17.89 13.48
N SER A 252 5.63 18.30 12.61
CA SER A 252 5.27 18.53 11.21
C SER A 252 5.03 17.20 10.48
N THR A 253 4.15 17.23 9.48
CA THR A 253 3.94 16.09 8.59
C THR A 253 3.77 16.55 7.15
N GLY A 254 4.37 15.80 6.22
CA GLY A 254 4.18 15.98 4.78
C GLY A 254 2.96 15.25 4.22
N ALA A 255 2.22 14.50 5.05
CA ALA A 255 1.16 13.60 4.58
C ALA A 255 0.04 14.33 3.82
N ALA A 256 -0.44 15.47 4.30
CA ALA A 256 -1.48 16.24 3.62
C ALA A 256 -0.99 16.82 2.26
N LYS A 257 0.29 17.21 2.17
CA LYS A 257 0.90 17.59 0.89
C LYS A 257 1.05 16.40 -0.05
N ALA A 258 1.39 15.23 0.47
CA ALA A 258 1.49 14.02 -0.33
C ALA A 258 0.12 13.62 -0.92
N VAL A 259 -0.98 13.80 -0.20
CA VAL A 259 -2.34 13.59 -0.74
C VAL A 259 -2.58 14.45 -1.98
N THR A 260 -2.07 15.67 -2.03
CA THR A 260 -2.26 16.54 -3.22
C THR A 260 -1.46 16.06 -4.45
N LYS A 261 -0.46 15.19 -4.26
CA LYS A 261 0.24 14.54 -5.38
C LYS A 261 -0.56 13.36 -5.97
N VAL A 262 -1.32 12.65 -5.13
CA VAL A 262 -2.15 11.50 -5.56
C VAL A 262 -3.59 11.91 -5.90
N ILE A 263 -4.02 13.10 -5.48
CA ILE A 263 -5.32 13.71 -5.83
C ILE A 263 -5.05 15.16 -6.26
N PRO A 264 -4.64 15.41 -7.52
CA PRO A 264 -4.21 16.74 -7.98
C PRO A 264 -5.26 17.86 -7.82
N SER A 265 -6.55 17.53 -7.82
CA SER A 265 -7.64 18.48 -7.58
C SER A 265 -7.63 19.11 -6.19
N LEU A 266 -6.84 18.57 -5.25
CA LEU A 266 -6.66 19.05 -3.87
C LEU A 266 -5.41 19.94 -3.68
N VAL A 267 -4.65 20.23 -4.73
CA VAL A 267 -3.50 21.13 -4.65
C VAL A 267 -3.92 22.49 -4.09
N GLY A 268 -3.20 22.95 -3.06
CA GLY A 268 -3.45 24.23 -2.38
C GLY A 268 -4.68 24.24 -1.44
N LYS A 269 -5.37 23.09 -1.26
CA LYS A 269 -6.59 23.01 -0.44
C LYS A 269 -6.41 22.25 0.87
N LEU A 270 -5.36 21.43 0.98
CA LEU A 270 -5.09 20.63 2.18
C LEU A 270 -3.69 20.91 2.74
N THR A 271 -3.61 21.06 4.04
CA THR A 271 -2.38 21.00 4.82
C THR A 271 -2.66 20.33 6.16
N GLY A 272 -1.64 20.08 6.98
CA GLY A 272 -1.86 19.43 8.26
C GLY A 272 -0.61 19.33 9.13
N MET A 273 -0.83 18.76 10.31
CA MET A 273 0.20 18.49 11.32
C MET A 273 -0.05 17.16 12.02
N ALA A 274 0.88 16.74 12.87
CA ALA A 274 0.76 15.56 13.70
C ALA A 274 0.88 15.91 15.18
N PHE A 275 0.18 15.17 16.04
CA PHE A 275 0.51 14.98 17.44
C PHE A 275 0.98 13.54 17.65
N ARG A 276 2.21 13.37 18.16
CA ARG A 276 2.69 12.07 18.61
C ARG A 276 2.21 11.83 20.02
N VAL A 277 1.62 10.65 20.26
CA VAL A 277 1.04 10.26 21.55
C VAL A 277 1.62 8.93 22.03
N PRO A 278 1.60 8.63 23.34
CA PRO A 278 2.20 7.42 23.91
C PRO A 278 1.37 6.14 23.66
N THR A 279 0.94 5.90 22.42
CA THR A 279 0.38 4.63 21.97
C THR A 279 1.42 3.91 21.12
N ILE A 280 1.46 2.58 21.18
CA ILE A 280 2.50 1.79 20.51
C ILE A 280 2.19 1.55 19.04
N ASP A 281 0.90 1.49 18.68
CA ASP A 281 0.41 1.35 17.31
C ASP A 281 -0.99 1.93 17.19
N VAL A 282 -1.51 1.95 15.99
CA VAL A 282 -2.75 2.55 15.53
C VAL A 282 -2.82 4.06 15.77
N SER A 283 -3.04 4.75 14.69
CA SER A 283 -3.14 6.20 14.61
C SER A 283 -4.50 6.62 14.07
N VAL A 284 -4.85 7.89 14.24
CA VAL A 284 -6.11 8.44 13.74
C VAL A 284 -5.86 9.72 12.94
N VAL A 285 -6.59 9.87 11.84
CA VAL A 285 -6.70 11.10 11.05
C VAL A 285 -7.97 11.83 11.45
N ASP A 286 -7.83 13.10 11.80
CA ASP A 286 -8.88 14.11 11.91
C ASP A 286 -8.79 15.00 10.65
N LEU A 287 -9.79 14.90 9.78
CA LEU A 287 -9.93 15.76 8.60
C LEU A 287 -11.06 16.77 8.83
N THR A 288 -10.70 17.99 9.20
CA THR A 288 -11.66 19.09 9.26
C THR A 288 -11.65 19.83 7.93
N CYS A 289 -12.80 19.88 7.23
CA CYS A 289 -12.85 20.48 5.90
C CYS A 289 -14.16 21.22 5.60
N LYS A 290 -14.06 22.20 4.69
CA LYS A 290 -15.18 22.93 4.11
C LYS A 290 -15.51 22.33 2.75
N LEU A 291 -16.78 21.99 2.58
CA LEU A 291 -17.33 21.39 1.36
C LEU A 291 -17.84 22.46 0.39
N LYS A 292 -17.81 22.15 -0.90
CA LYS A 292 -18.40 22.99 -1.95
C LYS A 292 -19.92 22.80 -2.04
N LYS A 293 -20.38 21.54 -1.99
CA LYS A 293 -21.80 21.17 -1.96
C LYS A 293 -22.26 21.13 -0.51
N SER A 294 -23.46 21.62 -0.25
CA SER A 294 -24.14 21.39 1.02
C SER A 294 -24.63 19.95 1.09
N THR A 295 -24.49 19.33 2.26
CA THR A 295 -24.88 17.93 2.51
C THR A 295 -25.24 17.75 3.98
N THR A 296 -25.62 16.53 4.37
CA THR A 296 -25.77 16.11 5.77
C THR A 296 -24.67 15.15 6.17
N TYR A 297 -24.50 14.95 7.47
CA TYR A 297 -23.50 13.98 7.97
C TYR A 297 -23.88 12.56 7.57
N GLU A 298 -25.17 12.23 7.61
CA GLU A 298 -25.72 10.93 7.22
C GLU A 298 -25.45 10.62 5.73
N GLU A 299 -25.55 11.62 4.85
CA GLU A 299 -25.19 11.46 3.44
C GLU A 299 -23.70 11.16 3.27
N ILE A 300 -22.83 11.84 4.01
CA ILE A 300 -21.38 11.55 3.98
C ILE A 300 -21.13 10.11 4.43
N CYS A 301 -21.71 9.70 5.56
CA CYS A 301 -21.58 8.34 6.09
C CYS A 301 -22.06 7.29 5.08
N ALA A 302 -23.20 7.52 4.45
CA ALA A 302 -23.77 6.62 3.43
C ALA A 302 -22.83 6.47 2.21
N HIS A 303 -22.26 7.58 1.72
CA HIS A 303 -21.32 7.54 0.60
C HIS A 303 -20.01 6.81 0.97
N VAL A 304 -19.44 7.08 2.16
CA VAL A 304 -18.23 6.38 2.62
C VAL A 304 -18.52 4.88 2.79
N LYS A 305 -19.66 4.50 3.38
CA LYS A 305 -20.07 3.10 3.53
C LYS A 305 -20.19 2.41 2.17
N ALA A 306 -20.89 3.03 1.22
CA ALA A 306 -21.04 2.48 -0.12
C ALA A 306 -19.69 2.27 -0.83
N LYS A 307 -18.73 3.20 -0.68
CA LYS A 307 -17.39 3.07 -1.25
C LYS A 307 -16.58 1.98 -0.56
N SER A 308 -16.68 1.85 0.77
CA SER A 308 -15.98 0.81 1.53
C SER A 308 -16.46 -0.61 1.22
N GLU A 309 -17.72 -0.77 0.85
CA GLU A 309 -18.31 -2.03 0.43
C GLU A 309 -18.16 -2.29 -1.09
N GLY A 310 -17.89 -1.24 -1.86
CA GLY A 310 -17.79 -1.23 -3.32
C GLY A 310 -16.35 -1.24 -3.85
N ASP A 311 -16.04 -0.24 -4.67
CA ASP A 311 -14.78 -0.13 -5.42
C ASP A 311 -13.54 0.12 -4.56
N MET A 312 -13.70 0.60 -3.32
CA MET A 312 -12.61 0.79 -2.37
C MET A 312 -12.54 -0.33 -1.31
N LYS A 313 -13.25 -1.43 -1.51
CA LYS A 313 -13.24 -2.57 -0.57
C LYS A 313 -11.82 -3.10 -0.36
N GLY A 314 -11.45 -3.28 0.93
CA GLY A 314 -10.11 -3.72 1.33
C GLY A 314 -9.08 -2.58 1.51
N PHE A 315 -9.40 -1.37 1.04
CA PHE A 315 -8.58 -0.17 1.26
C PHE A 315 -9.27 0.81 2.21
N LEU A 316 -10.55 1.06 2.00
CA LEU A 316 -11.41 1.86 2.88
C LEU A 316 -12.29 0.94 3.71
N GLY A 317 -12.39 1.20 5.01
CA GLY A 317 -13.31 0.57 5.93
C GLY A 317 -14.32 1.56 6.47
N TYR A 318 -15.32 1.04 7.15
CA TYR A 318 -16.38 1.78 7.82
C TYR A 318 -16.67 1.13 9.18
N SER A 319 -16.78 1.93 10.23
CA SER A 319 -17.22 1.51 11.55
C SER A 319 -18.31 2.45 12.05
N ASP A 320 -19.35 1.89 12.64
CA ASP A 320 -20.41 2.56 13.41
C ASP A 320 -20.49 1.96 14.81
N GLU A 321 -19.36 1.43 15.31
CA GLU A 321 -19.20 0.90 16.65
C GLU A 321 -18.30 1.82 17.47
N PRO A 322 -18.52 1.93 18.82
CA PRO A 322 -17.72 2.79 19.70
C PRO A 322 -16.35 2.19 20.02
N LEU A 323 -15.48 2.09 19.02
CA LEU A 323 -14.17 1.45 19.09
C LEU A 323 -13.06 2.46 19.44
N VAL A 324 -11.91 1.92 19.87
CA VAL A 324 -10.69 2.67 20.19
C VAL A 324 -9.49 2.11 19.44
N SER A 325 -8.33 2.74 19.53
CA SER A 325 -7.15 2.43 18.72
C SER A 325 -6.76 0.94 18.72
N THR A 326 -6.78 0.28 19.88
CA THR A 326 -6.34 -1.12 20.00
C THR A 326 -7.26 -2.11 19.28
N ASP A 327 -8.50 -1.74 18.98
CA ASP A 327 -9.44 -2.58 18.24
C ASP A 327 -9.09 -2.68 16.74
N PHE A 328 -8.21 -1.79 16.27
CA PHE A 328 -7.75 -1.75 14.87
C PHE A 328 -6.33 -2.28 14.68
N GLU A 329 -5.69 -2.81 15.73
CA GLU A 329 -4.38 -3.46 15.60
C GLU A 329 -4.47 -4.67 14.67
N GLY A 330 -3.59 -4.71 13.65
CA GLY A 330 -3.57 -5.76 12.64
C GLY A 330 -4.58 -5.56 11.49
N ASP A 331 -5.37 -4.47 11.49
CA ASP A 331 -6.28 -4.20 10.37
C ASP A 331 -5.50 -3.82 9.11
N LEU A 332 -5.70 -4.59 8.04
CA LEU A 332 -5.03 -4.38 6.78
C LEU A 332 -5.60 -3.24 5.92
N ARG A 333 -6.75 -2.68 6.28
CA ARG A 333 -7.33 -1.56 5.55
C ARG A 333 -6.51 -0.29 5.79
N SER A 334 -6.38 0.54 4.76
CA SER A 334 -5.59 1.77 4.82
C SER A 334 -6.24 2.86 5.65
N SER A 335 -7.58 2.88 5.68
CA SER A 335 -8.38 3.95 6.28
C SER A 335 -9.69 3.36 6.76
N ILE A 336 -9.99 3.40 8.04
CA ILE A 336 -11.26 2.92 8.59
C ILE A 336 -12.03 4.14 9.09
N PHE A 337 -13.03 4.57 8.34
CA PHE A 337 -13.86 5.70 8.70
C PHE A 337 -14.71 5.39 9.94
N ASP A 338 -14.64 6.26 10.92
CA ASP A 338 -15.43 6.20 12.15
C ASP A 338 -16.64 7.12 12.02
N ALA A 339 -17.80 6.51 11.84
CA ALA A 339 -19.04 7.25 11.61
C ALA A 339 -19.57 7.95 12.87
N ASP A 340 -19.23 7.45 14.06
CA ASP A 340 -19.71 7.99 15.32
C ASP A 340 -18.81 9.11 15.86
N ALA A 341 -17.53 9.15 15.47
CA ALA A 341 -16.57 10.13 15.96
C ALA A 341 -16.59 11.47 15.19
N GLY A 342 -17.26 11.55 14.05
CA GLY A 342 -17.30 12.76 13.24
C GLY A 342 -18.33 13.78 13.71
N ILE A 343 -18.15 15.03 13.30
CA ILE A 343 -19.03 16.15 13.70
C ILE A 343 -19.27 17.07 12.51
N MET A 344 -20.51 17.46 12.30
CA MET A 344 -20.88 18.46 11.30
C MET A 344 -21.37 19.74 11.95
N LEU A 345 -20.68 20.86 11.69
CA LEU A 345 -21.05 22.16 12.26
C LEU A 345 -22.19 22.83 11.50
N ASN A 346 -22.20 22.70 10.18
CA ASN A 346 -23.20 23.20 9.26
C ASN A 346 -23.12 22.43 7.94
N PRO A 347 -24.07 22.58 7.00
CA PRO A 347 -24.09 21.78 5.76
C PRO A 347 -22.83 21.80 4.88
N ASN A 348 -21.88 22.68 5.17
CA ASN A 348 -20.64 22.81 4.40
C ASN A 348 -19.37 22.68 5.23
N PHE A 349 -19.45 22.38 6.54
CA PHE A 349 -18.27 22.31 7.41
C PHE A 349 -18.32 21.10 8.31
N VAL A 350 -17.37 20.18 8.14
CA VAL A 350 -17.39 18.86 8.76
C VAL A 350 -16.01 18.47 9.27
N LYS A 351 -15.98 17.73 10.38
CA LYS A 351 -14.85 16.97 10.88
C LYS A 351 -15.12 15.50 10.68
N LEU A 352 -14.19 14.80 10.02
CA LEU A 352 -14.24 13.38 9.73
C LEU A 352 -13.06 12.69 10.41
N VAL A 353 -13.31 11.49 10.93
CA VAL A 353 -12.32 10.71 11.67
C VAL A 353 -12.09 9.38 10.96
N ALA A 354 -10.84 8.96 10.82
CA ALA A 354 -10.49 7.65 10.29
C ALA A 354 -9.29 7.05 11.02
N TRP A 355 -9.39 5.77 11.39
CA TRP A 355 -8.36 4.97 12.02
C TRP A 355 -7.47 4.29 10.98
N TYR A 356 -6.24 3.98 11.37
CA TYR A 356 -5.32 3.18 10.56
C TYR A 356 -4.24 2.53 11.41
N ASP A 357 -3.98 1.25 11.16
CA ASP A 357 -2.77 0.60 11.64
C ASP A 357 -1.59 1.15 10.83
N ASN A 358 -0.79 1.99 11.47
CA ASN A 358 0.31 2.70 10.81
C ASN A 358 1.50 1.79 10.48
N GLU A 359 1.51 0.56 10.96
CA GLU A 359 2.54 -0.44 10.77
C GLU A 359 2.08 -1.57 9.84
N TYR A 360 1.12 -2.39 10.27
CA TYR A 360 0.71 -3.59 9.53
C TYR A 360 -0.18 -3.26 8.34
N GLY A 361 -1.15 -2.36 8.53
CA GLY A 361 -1.98 -1.87 7.42
C GLY A 361 -1.14 -1.23 6.32
N TYR A 362 -0.18 -0.39 6.70
CA TYR A 362 0.75 0.22 5.74
C TYR A 362 1.63 -0.81 5.03
N SER A 363 2.20 -1.77 5.76
CA SER A 363 3.04 -2.83 5.20
C SER A 363 2.27 -3.71 4.22
N GLY A 364 1.00 -3.97 4.50
CA GLY A 364 0.10 -4.65 3.58
C GLY A 364 -0.08 -3.88 2.25
N ARG A 365 -0.14 -2.56 2.30
CA ARG A 365 -0.22 -1.72 1.07
C ARG A 365 1.06 -1.75 0.25
N VAL A 366 2.23 -1.81 0.88
CA VAL A 366 3.49 -2.00 0.15
C VAL A 366 3.44 -3.29 -0.68
N VAL A 367 2.99 -4.38 -0.08
CA VAL A 367 2.85 -5.68 -0.78
C VAL A 367 1.80 -5.62 -1.89
N ASP A 368 0.67 -4.94 -1.66
CA ASP A 368 -0.37 -4.80 -2.68
C ASP A 368 0.07 -3.92 -3.84
N LEU A 369 0.82 -2.84 -3.58
CA LEU A 369 1.40 -2.00 -4.64
C LEU A 369 2.40 -2.80 -5.49
N MET A 370 3.27 -3.60 -4.87
CA MET A 370 4.19 -4.47 -5.61
C MET A 370 3.46 -5.47 -6.50
N LYS A 371 2.40 -6.08 -5.96
CA LYS A 371 1.55 -6.99 -6.73
C LYS A 371 0.87 -6.28 -7.91
N HIS A 372 0.42 -5.04 -7.71
CA HIS A 372 -0.19 -4.23 -8.77
C HIS A 372 0.83 -3.89 -9.86
N VAL A 373 2.01 -3.40 -9.48
CA VAL A 373 3.13 -3.10 -10.38
C VAL A 373 3.46 -4.32 -11.23
N ALA A 374 3.70 -5.48 -10.60
CA ALA A 374 4.02 -6.72 -11.31
C ALA A 374 2.91 -7.18 -12.27
N ALA A 375 1.65 -7.00 -11.88
CA ALA A 375 0.52 -7.37 -12.73
C ALA A 375 0.36 -6.45 -13.95
N VAL A 376 0.70 -5.17 -13.83
CA VAL A 376 0.68 -4.20 -14.94
C VAL A 376 1.87 -4.46 -15.87
N ASP A 377 3.09 -4.65 -15.33
CA ASP A 377 4.29 -4.97 -16.10
C ASP A 377 4.10 -6.23 -16.96
N ALA A 378 3.53 -7.28 -16.37
CA ALA A 378 3.26 -8.53 -17.07
C ALA A 378 2.25 -8.39 -18.23
N LYS A 379 1.29 -7.47 -18.13
CA LYS A 379 0.33 -7.20 -19.21
C LYS A 379 0.98 -6.56 -20.43
N VAL A 380 2.01 -5.74 -20.20
CA VAL A 380 2.73 -5.05 -21.30
C VAL A 380 3.77 -5.96 -21.93
N ALA A 381 4.37 -6.87 -21.16
CA ALA A 381 5.34 -7.84 -21.66
C ALA A 381 4.71 -9.01 -22.44
N ALA A 382 3.40 -9.21 -22.40
CA ALA A 382 2.62 -10.28 -23.04
C ALA A 382 1.93 -9.84 -24.33
#